data_15f1853b5c19c80024da6bce003cff1a
#
_entry.id   15f1853b5c19c80024da6bce003cff1a
#
_cell.length_a   1.000
_cell.length_b   1.000
_cell.length_c   1.000
_cell.angle_alpha   90.00
_cell.angle_beta   90.00
_cell.angle_gamma   90.00
#
_symmetry.space_group_name_H-M   'P 1'
#
loop_
_entity.id
_entity.type
_entity.pdbx_description
1 polymer ?
#
loop_
_entity_poly.entity_id
_entity_poly.type
_entity_poly.pdbx_seq_one_letter_code
_entity_poly.pdbx_strand_id
1 'polypeptide(L)'
;LENILNKDIRAVIDQCPEVGRILEEYNIGCAPCSVGSCLVSDVVGVHGLDPQTEATLMYKMEKALYPDRDIPEPKVDMSKVVPKEINYSPAVKNLVDEHVWIKRLLALIPTITDFVEKSETVDKDLVMSCIDFIRGYADKFHHMKEEDILFKYVDEKSEIIKIMYEDHITGRNHVKNVVEGAEWKQGSDQRALAWI
;
A
#
# COMPACT_ATOMS: atom_id res chain seq x y z
N LEU A 1 -8.09 -2.26 24.33
CA LEU A 1 -7.27 -2.85 23.27
C LEU A 1 -7.94 -4.05 22.61
N GLU A 2 -8.40 -5.05 23.36
CA GLU A 2 -9.00 -6.29 22.77
C GLU A 2 -10.13 -6.03 21.77
N ASN A 3 -10.85 -4.94 21.90
CA ASN A 3 -12.00 -4.65 21.04
C ASN A 3 -11.60 -4.03 19.67
N ILE A 4 -10.35 -3.61 19.51
CA ILE A 4 -9.85 -2.99 18.27
C ILE A 4 -9.02 -3.98 17.46
N LEU A 5 -8.26 -4.84 18.13
CA LEU A 5 -7.31 -5.75 17.50
C LEU A 5 -7.94 -6.68 16.46
N ASN A 6 -9.19 -7.07 16.70
CA ASN A 6 -9.95 -7.96 15.81
C ASN A 6 -10.82 -7.20 14.79
N LYS A 7 -10.64 -5.89 14.66
CA LYS A 7 -11.33 -5.10 13.62
C LYS A 7 -10.47 -5.00 12.37
N ASP A 8 -11.15 -4.97 11.25
CA ASP A 8 -10.57 -4.62 9.97
C ASP A 8 -9.97 -3.21 10.01
N ILE A 9 -8.71 -3.05 9.58
CA ILE A 9 -8.00 -1.78 9.67
C ILE A 9 -8.65 -0.69 8.82
N ARG A 10 -9.24 -1.03 7.68
CA ARG A 10 -9.93 -0.08 6.82
C ARG A 10 -11.20 0.43 7.50
N ALA A 11 -11.99 -0.47 8.09
CA ALA A 11 -13.17 -0.08 8.87
C ALA A 11 -12.80 0.84 10.04
N VAL A 12 -11.64 0.65 10.66
CA VAL A 12 -11.13 1.52 11.72
C VAL A 12 -10.71 2.89 11.17
N ILE A 13 -10.06 2.94 10.02
CA ILE A 13 -9.67 4.21 9.34
C ILE A 13 -10.91 4.97 8.90
N ASP A 14 -11.91 4.30 8.34
CA ASP A 14 -13.18 4.92 7.92
C ASP A 14 -13.94 5.52 9.12
N GLN A 15 -13.89 4.84 10.27
CA GLN A 15 -14.47 5.34 11.52
C GLN A 15 -13.68 6.51 12.11
N CYS A 16 -12.35 6.50 12.00
CA CYS A 16 -11.46 7.51 12.54
C CYS A 16 -10.29 7.77 11.57
N PRO A 17 -10.42 8.75 10.65
CA PRO A 17 -9.37 9.07 9.66
C PRO A 17 -8.00 9.42 10.27
N GLU A 18 -7.98 9.86 11.53
CA GLU A 18 -6.75 10.13 12.26
C GLU A 18 -5.87 8.87 12.42
N VAL A 19 -6.49 7.69 12.52
CA VAL A 19 -5.77 6.41 12.54
C VAL A 19 -4.97 6.20 11.26
N GLY A 20 -5.55 6.57 10.09
CA GLY A 20 -4.84 6.51 8.82
C GLY A 20 -3.59 7.40 8.80
N ARG A 21 -3.70 8.64 9.31
CA ARG A 21 -2.55 9.55 9.42
C ARG A 21 -1.48 9.03 10.38
N ILE A 22 -1.90 8.47 11.51
CA ILE A 22 -0.97 7.84 12.46
C ILE A 22 -0.20 6.69 11.79
N LEU A 23 -0.88 5.84 11.02
CA LEU A 23 -0.22 4.75 10.29
C LEU A 23 0.79 5.27 9.26
N GLU A 24 0.46 6.35 8.53
CA GLU A 24 1.37 6.98 7.59
C GLU A 24 2.64 7.54 8.26
N GLU A 25 2.56 8.09 9.49
CA GLU A 25 3.73 8.52 10.25
C GLU A 25 4.76 7.39 10.45
N TYR A 26 4.29 6.14 10.48
CA TYR A 26 5.12 4.94 10.63
C TYR A 26 5.44 4.26 9.29
N ASN A 27 5.20 4.93 8.16
CA ASN A 27 5.33 4.40 6.81
C ASN A 27 4.46 3.15 6.56
N ILE A 28 3.31 3.06 7.21
CA ILE A 28 2.33 1.99 7.06
C ILE A 28 1.21 2.52 6.17
N GLY A 29 1.24 2.18 4.89
CA GLY A 29 0.30 2.66 3.88
C GLY A 29 -1.01 1.87 3.85
N CYS A 30 -1.74 1.77 4.96
CA CYS A 30 -3.03 1.06 5.00
C CYS A 30 -4.17 1.82 4.31
N ALA A 31 -4.12 3.15 4.26
CA ALA A 31 -5.17 3.96 3.64
C ALA A 31 -5.29 3.72 2.12
N PRO A 32 -4.18 3.72 1.35
CA PRO A 32 -4.20 3.36 -0.07
C PRO A 32 -4.10 1.85 -0.32
N CYS A 33 -3.94 1.02 0.73
CA CYS A 33 -3.75 -0.42 0.58
C CYS A 33 -5.07 -1.09 0.18
N SER A 34 -5.12 -1.69 -1.01
CA SER A 34 -6.27 -2.43 -1.50
C SER A 34 -6.50 -3.75 -0.75
N VAL A 35 -5.46 -4.30 -0.14
CA VAL A 35 -5.55 -5.49 0.72
C VAL A 35 -6.53 -5.30 1.88
N GLY A 36 -6.72 -4.11 2.40
CA GLY A 36 -7.74 -3.61 3.35
C GLY A 36 -8.44 -4.55 4.34
N SER A 37 -8.19 -5.85 4.22
CA SER A 37 -8.75 -6.90 5.08
C SER A 37 -7.83 -7.28 6.25
N CYS A 38 -6.70 -6.59 6.43
CA CYS A 38 -5.83 -6.82 7.58
C CYS A 38 -6.56 -6.43 8.87
N LEU A 39 -6.52 -7.30 9.86
CA LEU A 39 -6.92 -6.93 11.21
C LEU A 39 -5.89 -5.97 11.82
N VAL A 40 -6.32 -5.11 12.71
CA VAL A 40 -5.40 -4.23 13.45
C VAL A 40 -4.27 -5.02 14.12
N SER A 41 -4.56 -6.22 14.65
CA SER A 41 -3.56 -7.15 15.19
C SER A 41 -2.49 -7.56 14.19
N ASP A 42 -2.85 -7.66 12.91
CA ASP A 42 -1.96 -8.17 11.88
C ASP A 42 -1.02 -7.08 11.34
N VAL A 43 -1.43 -5.81 11.44
CA VAL A 43 -0.64 -4.65 10.99
C VAL A 43 0.77 -4.69 11.57
N VAL A 44 0.89 -4.99 12.85
CA VAL A 44 2.18 -5.10 13.55
C VAL A 44 3.03 -6.22 12.98
N GLY A 45 2.44 -7.41 12.82
CA GLY A 45 3.13 -8.58 12.31
C GLY A 45 3.54 -8.45 10.85
N VAL A 46 2.64 -7.93 10.02
CA VAL A 46 2.84 -7.75 8.57
C VAL A 46 3.94 -6.72 8.29
N HIS A 47 3.98 -5.63 9.06
CA HIS A 47 4.96 -4.56 8.86
C HIS A 47 6.25 -4.74 9.67
N GLY A 48 6.36 -5.81 10.46
CA GLY A 48 7.58 -6.16 11.19
C GLY A 48 8.02 -5.11 12.21
N LEU A 49 7.05 -4.44 12.85
CA LEU A 49 7.32 -3.38 13.81
C LEU A 49 8.07 -3.94 15.02
N ASP A 50 9.04 -3.19 15.51
CA ASP A 50 9.68 -3.50 16.79
C ASP A 50 8.70 -3.24 17.95
N PRO A 51 8.88 -3.89 19.11
CA PRO A 51 7.94 -3.79 20.21
C PRO A 51 7.73 -2.37 20.76
N GLN A 52 8.72 -1.48 20.63
CA GLN A 52 8.61 -0.09 21.01
C GLN A 52 7.67 0.66 20.06
N THR A 53 7.94 0.53 18.78
CA THR A 53 7.14 1.14 17.71
C THR A 53 5.72 0.60 17.75
N GLU A 54 5.54 -0.70 17.93
CA GLU A 54 4.25 -1.35 18.14
C GLU A 54 3.48 -0.71 19.30
N ALA A 55 4.08 -0.68 20.49
CA ALA A 55 3.42 -0.15 21.68
C ALA A 55 3.04 1.33 21.51
N THR A 56 3.91 2.11 20.87
CA THR A 56 3.67 3.54 20.65
C THR A 56 2.58 3.75 19.60
N LEU A 57 2.60 2.99 18.52
CA LEU A 57 1.59 3.02 17.46
C LEU A 57 0.20 2.67 18.03
N MET A 58 0.11 1.55 18.75
CA MET A 58 -1.14 1.10 19.36
C MET A 58 -1.69 2.10 20.38
N TYR A 59 -0.82 2.71 21.18
CA TYR A 59 -1.21 3.77 22.10
C TYR A 59 -1.79 5.00 21.36
N LYS A 60 -1.12 5.48 20.30
CA LYS A 60 -1.61 6.61 19.50
C LYS A 60 -2.95 6.30 18.84
N MET A 61 -3.10 5.11 18.26
CA MET A 61 -4.34 4.69 17.63
C MET A 61 -5.48 4.58 18.63
N GLU A 62 -5.24 3.98 19.81
CA GLU A 62 -6.24 3.87 20.86
C GLU A 62 -6.66 5.24 21.39
N LYS A 63 -5.72 6.15 21.55
CA LYS A 63 -5.99 7.52 21.99
C LYS A 63 -6.79 8.32 20.96
N ALA A 64 -6.53 8.12 19.68
CA ALA A 64 -7.32 8.73 18.61
C ALA A 64 -8.76 8.21 18.58
N LEU A 65 -8.94 6.91 18.78
CA LEU A 65 -10.25 6.26 18.79
C LEU A 65 -11.07 6.54 20.06
N TYR A 66 -10.41 6.75 21.19
CA TYR A 66 -11.04 6.93 22.49
C TYR A 66 -10.41 8.12 23.25
N PRO A 67 -10.62 9.37 22.78
CA PRO A 67 -9.95 10.56 23.33
C PRO A 67 -10.25 10.79 24.81
N ASP A 68 -11.42 10.37 25.26
CA ASP A 68 -11.89 10.56 26.64
C ASP A 68 -11.39 9.47 27.61
N ARG A 69 -10.68 8.45 27.12
CA ARG A 69 -10.11 7.41 27.97
C ARG A 69 -8.76 7.83 28.52
N ASP A 70 -8.56 7.54 29.80
CA ASP A 70 -7.22 7.59 30.40
C ASP A 70 -6.45 6.34 29.97
N ILE A 71 -5.65 6.49 28.91
CA ILE A 71 -4.83 5.44 28.36
C ILE A 71 -3.40 5.70 28.82
N PRO A 72 -2.81 4.79 29.62
CA PRO A 72 -1.46 4.97 30.11
C PRO A 72 -0.45 4.93 28.95
N GLU A 73 0.45 5.91 28.94
CA GLU A 73 1.55 5.92 27.97
C GLU A 73 2.44 4.69 28.16
N PRO A 74 2.78 3.97 27.08
CA PRO A 74 3.57 2.77 27.17
C PRO A 74 4.96 3.07 27.73
N LYS A 75 5.29 2.47 28.86
CA LYS A 75 6.67 2.50 29.41
C LYS A 75 7.46 1.43 28.68
N VAL A 76 8.13 1.82 27.61
CA VAL A 76 8.93 0.89 26.84
C VAL A 76 10.38 0.95 27.33
N ASP A 77 10.90 -0.21 27.68
CA ASP A 77 12.29 -0.36 28.10
C ASP A 77 13.17 -0.49 26.83
N MET A 78 13.74 0.64 26.40
CA MET A 78 14.61 0.72 25.22
C MET A 78 15.78 -0.25 25.25
N SER A 79 16.20 -0.74 26.43
CA SER A 79 17.29 -1.69 26.55
C SER A 79 16.94 -3.10 26.08
N LYS A 80 15.64 -3.39 25.93
CA LYS A 80 15.11 -4.70 25.51
C LYS A 80 14.59 -4.73 24.10
N VAL A 81 14.61 -3.60 23.40
CA VAL A 81 14.20 -3.51 22.00
C VAL A 81 15.32 -4.05 21.12
N VAL A 82 15.20 -5.29 20.74
CA VAL A 82 16.02 -5.86 19.66
C VAL A 82 15.24 -5.62 18.37
N PRO A 83 15.75 -4.80 17.44
CA PRO A 83 15.14 -4.66 16.13
C PRO A 83 15.00 -6.05 15.53
N LYS A 84 13.79 -6.45 15.18
CA LYS A 84 13.57 -7.72 14.48
C LYS A 84 14.06 -7.53 13.04
N GLU A 85 15.33 -7.83 12.83
CA GLU A 85 15.88 -7.87 11.49
C GLU A 85 15.15 -8.97 10.72
N ILE A 86 14.35 -8.57 9.73
CA ILE A 86 13.68 -9.53 8.85
C ILE A 86 14.75 -10.08 7.91
N ASN A 87 15.19 -11.29 8.16
CA ASN A 87 16.11 -12.01 7.29
C ASN A 87 15.35 -12.62 6.11
N TYR A 88 15.23 -11.85 5.03
CA TYR A 88 14.69 -12.35 3.78
C TYR A 88 15.64 -13.38 3.15
N SER A 89 15.09 -14.44 2.56
CA SER A 89 15.88 -15.23 1.61
C SER A 89 16.34 -14.34 0.45
N PRO A 90 17.45 -14.67 -0.23
CA PRO A 90 17.94 -13.83 -1.33
C PRO A 90 16.90 -13.58 -2.42
N ALA A 91 16.05 -14.55 -2.72
CA ALA A 91 14.99 -14.42 -3.71
C ALA A 91 13.91 -13.42 -3.26
N VAL A 92 13.44 -13.54 -2.02
CA VAL A 92 12.44 -12.61 -1.45
C VAL A 92 13.03 -11.22 -1.30
N LYS A 93 14.32 -11.12 -0.90
CA LYS A 93 15.00 -9.83 -0.82
C LYS A 93 15.02 -9.11 -2.15
N ASN A 94 15.28 -9.81 -3.25
CA ASN A 94 15.23 -9.20 -4.58
C ASN A 94 13.84 -8.61 -4.89
N LEU A 95 12.74 -9.31 -4.57
CA LEU A 95 11.39 -8.79 -4.75
C LEU A 95 11.13 -7.55 -3.88
N VAL A 96 11.58 -7.59 -2.63
CA VAL A 96 11.49 -6.42 -1.73
C VAL A 96 12.27 -5.22 -2.28
N ASP A 97 13.47 -5.43 -2.80
CA ASP A 97 14.32 -4.39 -3.38
C ASP A 97 13.68 -3.80 -4.66
N GLU A 98 12.97 -4.62 -5.45
CA GLU A 98 12.24 -4.19 -6.65
C GLU A 98 11.10 -3.22 -6.32
N HIS A 99 10.43 -3.39 -5.19
CA HIS A 99 9.39 -2.46 -4.73
C HIS A 99 9.89 -1.02 -4.56
N VAL A 100 11.18 -0.79 -4.35
CA VAL A 100 11.75 0.57 -4.26
C VAL A 100 11.46 1.37 -5.53
N TRP A 101 11.58 0.75 -6.70
CA TRP A 101 11.34 1.42 -7.97
C TRP A 101 9.86 1.64 -8.24
N ILE A 102 9.03 0.64 -7.89
CA ILE A 102 7.56 0.75 -8.00
C ILE A 102 7.06 1.89 -7.11
N LYS A 103 7.49 1.93 -5.84
CA LYS A 103 7.14 3.00 -4.90
C LYS A 103 7.59 4.39 -5.37
N ARG A 104 8.71 4.49 -6.08
CA ARG A 104 9.16 5.77 -6.68
C ARG A 104 8.18 6.27 -7.72
N LEU A 105 7.69 5.40 -8.60
CA LEU A 105 6.65 5.80 -9.55
C LEU A 105 5.36 6.18 -8.82
N LEU A 106 4.90 5.35 -7.87
CA LEU A 106 3.69 5.64 -7.09
C LEU A 106 3.75 7.01 -6.41
N ALA A 107 4.92 7.38 -5.87
CA ALA A 107 5.12 8.70 -5.26
C ALA A 107 5.05 9.87 -6.26
N LEU A 108 5.25 9.62 -7.55
CA LEU A 108 5.14 10.64 -8.61
C LEU A 108 3.72 10.78 -9.15
N ILE A 109 2.86 9.76 -9.01
CA ILE A 109 1.50 9.76 -9.58
C ILE A 109 0.71 11.01 -9.16
N PRO A 110 0.62 11.41 -7.87
CA PRO A 110 -0.14 12.61 -7.50
C PRO A 110 0.34 13.87 -8.21
N THR A 111 1.65 14.02 -8.39
CA THR A 111 2.24 15.17 -9.09
C THR A 111 1.91 15.14 -10.58
N ILE A 112 1.96 13.96 -11.19
CA ILE A 112 1.62 13.77 -12.61
C ILE A 112 0.14 14.04 -12.82
N THR A 113 -0.74 13.56 -11.93
CA THR A 113 -2.18 13.79 -11.98
C THR A 113 -2.49 15.28 -11.87
N ASP A 114 -1.90 15.96 -10.88
CA ASP A 114 -2.07 17.40 -10.69
C ASP A 114 -1.58 18.21 -11.91
N PHE A 115 -0.46 17.82 -12.51
CA PHE A 115 0.05 18.40 -13.74
C PHE A 115 -0.93 18.20 -14.91
N VAL A 116 -1.44 17.00 -15.09
CA VAL A 116 -2.39 16.68 -16.15
C VAL A 116 -3.72 17.41 -15.97
N GLU A 117 -4.22 17.53 -14.74
CA GLU A 117 -5.46 18.24 -14.42
C GLU A 117 -5.35 19.74 -14.69
N LYS A 118 -4.21 20.34 -14.40
CA LYS A 118 -3.94 21.77 -14.61
C LYS A 118 -3.56 22.13 -16.05
N SER A 119 -3.19 21.16 -16.85
CA SER A 119 -2.78 21.35 -18.24
C SER A 119 -4.00 21.34 -19.18
N GLU A 120 -4.03 22.22 -20.17
CA GLU A 120 -5.04 22.19 -21.22
C GLU A 120 -4.91 20.94 -22.14
N THR A 121 -3.70 20.36 -22.17
CA THR A 121 -3.39 19.17 -22.98
C THR A 121 -2.68 18.13 -22.11
N VAL A 122 -3.04 16.87 -22.34
CA VAL A 122 -2.38 15.72 -21.68
C VAL A 122 -1.05 15.43 -22.38
N ASP A 123 0.04 15.44 -21.65
CA ASP A 123 1.32 14.91 -22.16
C ASP A 123 1.22 13.38 -22.27
N LYS A 124 0.87 12.94 -23.47
CA LYS A 124 0.69 11.52 -23.78
C LYS A 124 1.98 10.73 -23.61
N ASP A 125 3.12 11.30 -23.95
CA ASP A 125 4.40 10.61 -23.89
C ASP A 125 4.81 10.37 -22.42
N LEU A 126 4.52 11.32 -21.54
CA LEU A 126 4.70 11.16 -20.10
C LEU A 126 3.81 10.04 -19.56
N VAL A 127 2.52 10.06 -19.87
CA VAL A 127 1.56 9.04 -19.41
C VAL A 127 1.96 7.66 -19.94
N MET A 128 2.29 7.55 -21.21
CA MET A 128 2.71 6.28 -21.81
C MET A 128 4.02 5.77 -21.23
N SER A 129 4.96 6.64 -20.89
CA SER A 129 6.21 6.25 -20.22
C SER A 129 5.94 5.64 -18.82
N CYS A 130 4.98 6.19 -18.07
CA CYS A 130 4.55 5.60 -16.80
C CYS A 130 3.90 4.22 -17.01
N ILE A 131 3.03 4.10 -18.03
CA ILE A 131 2.37 2.84 -18.38
C ILE A 131 3.39 1.79 -18.81
N ASP A 132 4.38 2.15 -19.60
CA ASP A 132 5.43 1.22 -20.03
C ASP A 132 6.26 0.71 -18.84
N PHE A 133 6.55 1.58 -17.87
CA PHE A 133 7.20 1.14 -16.62
C PHE A 133 6.29 0.16 -15.85
N ILE A 134 5.00 0.48 -15.67
CA ILE A 134 4.08 -0.39 -14.94
C ILE A 134 3.97 -1.74 -15.65
N ARG A 135 3.74 -1.76 -16.96
CA ARG A 135 3.61 -3.01 -17.73
C ARG A 135 4.89 -3.81 -17.80
N GLY A 136 6.02 -3.13 -18.01
CA GLY A 136 7.31 -3.79 -18.23
C GLY A 136 7.96 -4.20 -16.92
N TYR A 137 8.00 -3.30 -15.95
CA TYR A 137 8.70 -3.54 -14.70
C TYR A 137 7.80 -4.06 -13.59
N ALA A 138 6.71 -3.36 -13.25
CA ALA A 138 5.87 -3.78 -12.13
C ALA A 138 5.12 -5.08 -12.45
N ASP A 139 4.47 -5.17 -13.61
CA ASP A 139 3.66 -6.34 -13.95
C ASP A 139 4.54 -7.48 -14.53
N LYS A 140 5.14 -7.26 -15.68
CA LYS A 140 5.79 -8.33 -16.43
C LYS A 140 7.09 -8.84 -15.81
N PHE A 141 7.79 -8.03 -15.01
CA PHE A 141 9.03 -8.42 -14.36
C PHE A 141 8.84 -8.76 -12.88
N HIS A 142 8.07 -7.99 -12.13
CA HIS A 142 7.88 -8.16 -10.70
C HIS A 142 6.69 -9.07 -10.36
N HIS A 143 5.46 -8.72 -10.73
CA HIS A 143 4.28 -9.53 -10.41
C HIS A 143 4.36 -10.95 -10.98
N MET A 144 4.92 -11.14 -12.18
CA MET A 144 5.11 -12.50 -12.71
C MET A 144 6.04 -13.35 -11.85
N LYS A 145 7.04 -12.78 -11.20
CA LYS A 145 7.86 -13.54 -10.23
C LYS A 145 7.07 -13.92 -8.99
N GLU A 146 6.19 -13.05 -8.53
CA GLU A 146 5.30 -13.35 -7.42
C GLU A 146 4.33 -14.46 -7.81
N GLU A 147 3.60 -14.30 -8.90
CA GLU A 147 2.57 -15.23 -9.36
C GLU A 147 3.15 -16.57 -9.83
N ASP A 148 4.20 -16.55 -10.63
CA ASP A 148 4.74 -17.74 -11.26
C ASP A 148 5.75 -18.51 -10.40
N ILE A 149 6.37 -17.81 -9.42
CA ILE A 149 7.41 -18.40 -8.59
C ILE A 149 7.00 -18.34 -7.12
N LEU A 150 6.95 -17.16 -6.50
CA LEU A 150 6.81 -17.04 -5.05
C LEU A 150 5.52 -17.69 -4.53
N PHE A 151 4.37 -17.41 -5.15
CA PHE A 151 3.09 -17.89 -4.67
C PHE A 151 2.97 -19.42 -4.71
N LYS A 152 3.77 -20.11 -5.54
CA LYS A 152 3.84 -21.59 -5.55
C LYS A 152 4.55 -22.18 -4.35
N TYR A 153 5.31 -21.38 -3.60
CA TYR A 153 6.01 -21.82 -2.38
C TYR A 153 5.27 -21.45 -1.08
N VAL A 154 4.13 -20.76 -1.21
CA VAL A 154 3.27 -20.40 -0.08
C VAL A 154 1.90 -21.06 -0.25
N ASP A 155 1.06 -21.02 0.78
CA ASP A 155 -0.29 -21.58 0.68
C ASP A 155 -1.16 -20.74 -0.26
N GLU A 156 -1.36 -21.25 -1.49
CA GLU A 156 -2.21 -20.61 -2.51
C GLU A 156 -3.67 -20.40 -2.05
N LYS A 157 -4.10 -21.11 -1.00
CA LYS A 157 -5.44 -20.97 -0.43
C LYS A 157 -5.53 -19.87 0.61
N SER A 158 -4.40 -19.30 1.02
CA SER A 158 -4.41 -18.21 1.99
C SER A 158 -5.13 -17.00 1.41
N GLU A 159 -5.90 -16.32 2.24
CA GLU A 159 -6.67 -15.14 1.80
C GLU A 159 -5.74 -14.03 1.27
N ILE A 160 -4.55 -13.87 1.85
CA ILE A 160 -3.60 -12.85 1.39
C ILE A 160 -3.14 -13.10 -0.05
N ILE A 161 -2.88 -14.35 -0.42
CA ILE A 161 -2.46 -14.69 -1.79
C ILE A 161 -3.59 -14.45 -2.79
N LYS A 162 -4.83 -14.81 -2.42
CA LYS A 162 -6.00 -14.51 -3.27
C LYS A 162 -6.16 -13.00 -3.49
N ILE A 163 -6.07 -12.21 -2.43
CA ILE A 163 -6.18 -10.76 -2.50
C ILE A 163 -5.07 -10.20 -3.40
N MET A 164 -3.82 -10.65 -3.25
CA MET A 164 -2.72 -10.22 -4.11
C MET A 164 -3.00 -10.51 -5.59
N TYR A 165 -3.53 -11.69 -5.93
CA TYR A 165 -3.95 -12.00 -7.31
C TYR A 165 -5.06 -11.05 -7.81
N GLU A 166 -6.06 -10.78 -6.99
CA GLU A 166 -7.15 -9.87 -7.32
C GLU A 166 -6.65 -8.43 -7.51
N ASP A 167 -5.72 -7.99 -6.69
CA ASP A 167 -5.08 -6.68 -6.82
C ASP A 167 -4.28 -6.56 -8.11
N HIS A 168 -3.51 -7.58 -8.49
CA HIS A 168 -2.79 -7.62 -9.76
C HIS A 168 -3.75 -7.55 -10.96
N ILE A 169 -4.86 -8.29 -10.92
CA ILE A 169 -5.89 -8.25 -11.97
C ILE A 169 -6.51 -6.84 -12.04
N THR A 170 -6.84 -6.27 -10.91
CA THR A 170 -7.41 -4.94 -10.80
C THR A 170 -6.46 -3.88 -11.33
N GLY A 171 -5.18 -3.94 -10.95
CA GLY A 171 -4.14 -3.06 -11.47
C GLY A 171 -3.99 -3.15 -12.99
N ARG A 172 -3.97 -4.38 -13.56
CA ARG A 172 -3.94 -4.58 -15.02
C ARG A 172 -5.15 -3.93 -15.71
N ASN A 173 -6.34 -4.03 -15.11
CA ASN A 173 -7.56 -3.41 -15.65
C ASN A 173 -7.48 -1.88 -15.59
N HIS A 174 -6.96 -1.29 -14.50
CA HIS A 174 -6.74 0.15 -14.43
C HIS A 174 -5.75 0.63 -15.50
N VAL A 175 -4.63 -0.05 -15.68
CA VAL A 175 -3.67 0.25 -16.74
C VAL A 175 -4.33 0.21 -18.13
N LYS A 176 -5.16 -0.79 -18.40
CA LYS A 176 -5.92 -0.89 -19.64
C LYS A 176 -6.84 0.33 -19.84
N ASN A 177 -7.59 0.71 -18.81
CA ASN A 177 -8.50 1.85 -18.85
C ASN A 177 -7.74 3.18 -19.11
N VAL A 178 -6.58 3.37 -18.49
CA VAL A 178 -5.74 4.56 -18.73
C VAL A 178 -5.25 4.63 -20.17
N VAL A 179 -4.82 3.49 -20.74
CA VAL A 179 -4.39 3.42 -22.14
C VAL A 179 -5.54 3.77 -23.08
N GLU A 180 -6.70 3.15 -22.90
CA GLU A 180 -7.90 3.43 -23.69
C GLU A 180 -8.31 4.90 -23.56
N GLY A 181 -8.27 5.46 -22.35
CA GLY A 181 -8.55 6.88 -22.11
C GLY A 181 -7.54 7.82 -22.77
N ALA A 182 -6.26 7.48 -22.77
CA ALA A 182 -5.21 8.27 -23.42
C ALA A 182 -5.30 8.23 -24.96
N GLU A 183 -5.79 7.13 -25.53
CA GLU A 183 -6.06 7.02 -26.95
C GLU A 183 -7.30 7.80 -27.38
N TRP A 184 -8.31 7.86 -26.51
CA TRP A 184 -9.60 8.53 -26.80
C TRP A 184 -9.51 10.06 -26.77
N LYS A 185 -8.56 10.64 -26.02
CA LYS A 185 -8.41 12.09 -25.82
C LYS A 185 -7.77 12.87 -26.98
N GLN A 186 -7.62 12.30 -28.13
CA GLN A 186 -7.38 13.11 -29.33
C GLN A 186 -8.60 13.95 -29.75
N GLY A 187 -9.75 13.81 -29.06
CA GLY A 187 -10.95 14.59 -29.31
C GLY A 187 -11.90 14.63 -28.11
N SER A 188 -11.69 15.57 -27.17
CA SER A 188 -12.65 15.94 -26.11
C SER A 188 -13.02 14.88 -25.05
N ASP A 189 -12.39 14.80 -23.89
CA ASP A 189 -13.02 14.94 -22.57
C ASP A 189 -12.04 14.69 -21.40
N GLN A 190 -11.89 15.66 -20.53
CA GLN A 190 -10.95 15.65 -19.40
C GLN A 190 -11.34 14.68 -18.26
N ARG A 191 -12.46 13.97 -18.34
CA ARG A 191 -12.98 13.13 -17.26
C ARG A 191 -12.37 11.73 -17.15
N ALA A 192 -11.56 11.29 -18.09
CA ALA A 192 -11.01 9.94 -18.08
C ALA A 192 -9.80 9.73 -17.16
N LEU A 193 -9.20 10.80 -16.63
CA LEU A 193 -8.01 10.73 -15.76
C LEU A 193 -8.32 10.81 -14.25
N ALA A 194 -9.58 10.90 -13.86
CA ALA A 194 -10.01 10.94 -12.46
C ALA A 194 -10.00 9.56 -11.76
N TRP A 195 -9.37 8.54 -12.37
CA TRP A 195 -9.38 7.14 -11.90
C TRP A 195 -7.97 6.56 -11.71
N ILE A 196 -6.94 7.41 -11.58
CA ILE A 196 -5.59 6.99 -11.19
C ILE A 196 -5.36 7.21 -9.71
#